data_b55883b494e864f4164c588e11f26a3f
#
_entry.id   b55883b494e864f4164c588e11f26a3f
#
_cell.length_a   1.000
_cell.length_b   1.000
_cell.length_c   1.000
_cell.angle_alpha   90.00
_cell.angle_beta   90.00
_cell.angle_gamma   90.00
#
_symmetry.space_group_name_H-M   'P 1'
#
loop_
_entity.id
_entity.type
_entity.pdbx_description
1 polymer ?
#
loop_
_entity_poly.entity_id
_entity_poly.type
_entity_poly.pdbx_seq_one_letter_code
_entity_poly.pdbx_strand_id
1 'polypeptide(L)'
;RNYIILYAEKMPTKMAHMLALASYYFPIFETVLNQYDMPEELKYMAVIESALNPVAVSRAGAKGMWQFMYTTAKNYGLTINSYVDERLDPFKAADAAAKYMYDSYRIFGDWNLAISSYNCGAGNVNKAIRRCGGSSDFWKVYDYLPRETRGYVPAFVGAMYAFTYYKEHGIV
;
A
#
# COMPACT_ATOMS: atom_id res chain seq x y z
N ARG A 1 -9.72 -14.31 -4.14
CA ARG A 1 -9.53 -15.74 -3.77
C ARG A 1 -8.08 -16.19 -3.92
N ASN A 2 -7.41 -15.86 -5.03
CA ASN A 2 -6.04 -16.29 -5.30
C ASN A 2 -5.02 -15.76 -4.27
N TYR A 3 -5.18 -14.51 -3.80
CA TYR A 3 -4.29 -13.94 -2.79
C TYR A 3 -4.51 -14.57 -1.42
N ILE A 4 -5.75 -14.93 -1.09
CA ILE A 4 -6.08 -15.63 0.15
C ILE A 4 -5.38 -16.98 0.18
N ILE A 5 -5.47 -17.74 -0.91
CA ILE A 5 -4.79 -19.03 -1.06
C ILE A 5 -3.29 -18.86 -0.95
N LEU A 6 -2.74 -17.82 -1.59
CA LEU A 6 -1.31 -17.53 -1.56
C LEU A 6 -0.80 -17.30 -0.14
N TYR A 7 -1.47 -16.44 0.64
CA TYR A 7 -1.05 -16.12 2.00
C TYR A 7 -1.32 -17.26 2.99
N ALA A 8 -2.52 -17.85 2.94
CA ALA A 8 -2.96 -18.81 3.95
C ALA A 8 -2.45 -20.23 3.71
N GLU A 9 -2.38 -20.66 2.46
CA GLU A 9 -2.09 -22.06 2.11
C GLU A 9 -0.68 -22.27 1.56
N LYS A 10 -0.20 -21.33 0.72
CA LYS A 10 1.08 -21.50 0.02
C LYS A 10 2.27 -20.88 0.74
N MET A 11 2.04 -19.89 1.63
CA MET A 11 3.12 -19.21 2.33
C MET A 11 2.87 -19.09 3.85
N PRO A 12 2.56 -20.19 4.56
CA PRO A 12 2.23 -20.08 5.99
C PRO A 12 3.40 -19.57 6.83
N THR A 13 4.64 -19.97 6.50
CA THR A 13 5.85 -19.51 7.22
C THR A 13 6.09 -18.00 7.01
N LYS A 14 5.97 -17.52 5.78
CA LYS A 14 6.07 -16.08 5.48
C LYS A 14 4.96 -15.30 6.17
N MET A 15 3.75 -15.84 6.18
CA MET A 15 2.61 -15.20 6.85
C MET A 15 2.85 -15.09 8.35
N ALA A 16 3.35 -16.15 8.99
CA ALA A 16 3.69 -16.13 10.42
C ALA A 16 4.75 -15.08 10.72
N HIS A 17 5.79 -14.97 9.88
CA HIS A 17 6.81 -13.93 10.02
C HIS A 17 6.24 -12.52 9.86
N MET A 18 5.38 -12.30 8.87
CA MET A 18 4.72 -11.02 8.67
C MET A 18 3.78 -10.66 9.82
N LEU A 19 3.08 -11.64 10.40
CA LEU A 19 2.23 -11.42 11.57
C LEU A 19 3.06 -10.95 12.78
N ALA A 20 4.26 -11.50 12.97
CA ALA A 20 5.17 -11.07 14.03
C ALA A 20 5.63 -9.62 13.78
N LEU A 21 5.99 -9.27 12.54
CA LEU A 21 6.34 -7.89 12.18
C LEU A 21 5.16 -6.95 12.35
N ALA A 22 3.97 -7.37 11.95
CA ALA A 22 2.74 -6.58 12.06
C ALA A 22 2.41 -6.24 13.52
N SER A 23 2.63 -7.15 14.45
CA SER A 23 2.38 -6.88 15.86
C SER A 23 3.22 -5.70 16.39
N TYR A 24 4.39 -5.46 15.77
CA TYR A 24 5.26 -4.34 16.09
C TYR A 24 4.91 -3.07 15.29
N TYR A 25 4.72 -3.19 13.97
CA TYR A 25 4.58 -2.03 13.08
C TYR A 25 3.15 -1.52 12.94
N PHE A 26 2.15 -2.37 12.98
CA PHE A 26 0.76 -1.95 12.80
C PHE A 26 0.28 -0.93 13.83
N PRO A 27 0.62 -1.02 15.12
CA PRO A 27 0.27 0.04 16.07
C PRO A 27 0.83 1.41 15.68
N ILE A 28 2.03 1.46 15.11
CA ILE A 28 2.64 2.69 14.60
C ILE A 28 1.83 3.24 13.43
N PHE A 29 1.51 2.38 12.45
CA PHE A 29 0.77 2.77 11.25
C PHE A 29 -0.65 3.23 11.60
N GLU A 30 -1.34 2.51 12.48
CA GLU A 30 -2.68 2.84 12.92
C GLU A 30 -2.71 4.22 13.61
N THR A 31 -1.75 4.50 14.49
CA THR A 31 -1.61 5.79 15.15
C THR A 31 -1.43 6.93 14.14
N VAL A 32 -0.53 6.74 13.17
CA VAL A 32 -0.25 7.73 12.13
C VAL A 32 -1.47 7.94 11.22
N LEU A 33 -2.10 6.86 10.76
CA LEU A 33 -3.28 6.95 9.90
C LEU A 33 -4.43 7.67 10.61
N ASN A 34 -4.65 7.38 11.89
CA ASN A 34 -5.68 8.04 12.69
C ASN A 34 -5.44 9.55 12.83
N GLN A 35 -4.18 9.99 12.88
CA GLN A 35 -3.84 11.42 12.93
C GLN A 35 -4.32 12.20 11.70
N TYR A 36 -4.46 11.52 10.57
CA TYR A 36 -4.92 12.10 9.31
C TYR A 36 -6.37 11.72 8.97
N ASP A 37 -7.09 11.11 9.91
CA ASP A 37 -8.44 10.58 9.68
C ASP A 37 -8.51 9.58 8.51
N MET A 38 -7.44 8.83 8.30
CA MET A 38 -7.35 7.80 7.27
C MET A 38 -7.74 6.44 7.81
N PRO A 39 -8.35 5.56 6.98
CA PRO A 39 -8.68 4.21 7.40
C PRO A 39 -7.44 3.43 7.85
N GLU A 40 -7.56 2.72 8.96
CA GLU A 40 -6.47 1.87 9.48
C GLU A 40 -6.12 0.73 8.52
N GLU A 41 -7.07 0.29 7.70
CA GLU A 41 -6.88 -0.76 6.70
C GLU A 41 -5.79 -0.41 5.67
N LEU A 42 -5.47 0.85 5.48
CA LEU A 42 -4.39 1.27 4.59
C LEU A 42 -3.02 0.74 5.01
N LYS A 43 -2.87 0.30 6.26
CA LYS A 43 -1.66 -0.39 6.74
C LYS A 43 -1.29 -1.62 5.91
N TYR A 44 -2.28 -2.29 5.31
CA TYR A 44 -2.04 -3.46 4.46
C TYR A 44 -1.31 -3.12 3.15
N MET A 45 -1.24 -1.85 2.77
CA MET A 45 -0.40 -1.43 1.65
C MET A 45 1.07 -1.73 1.91
N ALA A 46 1.55 -1.54 3.14
CA ALA A 46 2.93 -1.89 3.50
C ALA A 46 3.20 -3.40 3.40
N VAL A 47 2.17 -4.23 3.61
CA VAL A 47 2.28 -5.68 3.43
C VAL A 47 2.52 -6.02 1.95
N ILE A 48 1.70 -5.49 1.05
CA ILE A 48 1.82 -5.81 -0.38
C ILE A 48 3.02 -5.12 -1.04
N GLU A 49 3.50 -3.99 -0.50
CA GLU A 49 4.66 -3.29 -1.03
C GLU A 49 5.99 -3.95 -0.64
N SER A 50 6.12 -4.39 0.60
CA SER A 50 7.42 -4.80 1.13
C SER A 50 7.40 -6.03 2.03
N ALA A 51 6.24 -6.65 2.25
CA ALA A 51 6.05 -7.69 3.27
C ALA A 51 6.52 -7.20 4.66
N LEU A 52 6.31 -5.92 4.96
CA LEU A 52 6.70 -5.24 6.20
C LEU A 52 8.22 -5.22 6.43
N ASN A 53 9.01 -5.23 5.36
CA ASN A 53 10.46 -5.11 5.45
C ASN A 53 10.89 -3.63 5.43
N PRO A 54 11.42 -3.10 6.55
CA PRO A 54 11.77 -1.68 6.64
C PRO A 54 12.94 -1.27 5.76
N VAL A 55 13.74 -2.22 5.29
CA VAL A 55 14.90 -1.97 4.44
C VAL A 55 14.73 -2.49 3.02
N ALA A 56 13.51 -2.78 2.61
CA ALA A 56 13.23 -3.27 1.27
C ALA A 56 13.66 -2.26 0.19
N VAL A 57 14.27 -2.76 -0.87
CA VAL A 57 14.67 -1.98 -2.04
C VAL A 57 14.18 -2.69 -3.29
N SER A 58 13.38 -2.01 -4.11
CA SER A 58 12.92 -2.57 -5.37
C SER A 58 13.97 -2.40 -6.47
N ARG A 59 13.79 -3.14 -7.56
CA ARG A 59 14.64 -3.03 -8.75
C ARG A 59 14.64 -1.61 -9.34
N ALA A 60 13.53 -0.92 -9.25
CA ALA A 60 13.37 0.45 -9.74
C ALA A 60 13.87 1.51 -8.76
N GLY A 61 14.30 1.13 -7.56
CA GLY A 61 14.83 2.04 -6.55
C GLY A 61 13.81 2.55 -5.52
N ALA A 62 12.60 1.99 -5.46
CA ALA A 62 11.69 2.26 -4.37
C ALA A 62 12.24 1.66 -3.07
N LYS A 63 12.10 2.37 -1.94
CA LYS A 63 12.69 1.95 -0.66
C LYS A 63 11.72 2.03 0.49
N GLY A 64 11.96 1.16 1.49
CA GLY A 64 11.27 1.11 2.75
C GLY A 64 9.98 0.31 2.72
N MET A 65 9.28 0.26 3.86
CA MET A 65 8.05 -0.52 3.98
C MET A 65 6.96 -0.08 3.01
N TRP A 66 6.91 1.22 2.70
CA TRP A 66 5.89 1.81 1.84
C TRP A 66 6.35 1.99 0.40
N GLN A 67 7.59 1.60 0.09
CA GLN A 67 8.17 1.59 -1.26
C GLN A 67 8.05 2.93 -1.99
N PHE A 68 8.50 4.00 -1.34
CA PHE A 68 8.55 5.32 -1.97
C PHE A 68 9.67 5.42 -2.99
N MET A 69 9.35 5.98 -4.15
CA MET A 69 10.35 6.47 -5.09
C MET A 69 10.94 7.79 -4.56
N TYR A 70 12.16 8.08 -4.98
CA TYR A 70 12.92 9.24 -4.49
C TYR A 70 12.15 10.56 -4.58
N THR A 71 11.61 10.88 -5.75
CA THR A 71 10.93 12.16 -5.99
C THR A 71 9.65 12.29 -5.14
N THR A 72 8.84 11.25 -5.12
CA THR A 72 7.60 11.24 -4.32
C THR A 72 7.92 11.39 -2.84
N ALA A 73 8.93 10.68 -2.34
CA ALA A 73 9.35 10.77 -0.95
C ALA A 73 9.72 12.21 -0.57
N LYS A 74 10.50 12.88 -1.42
CA LYS A 74 10.89 14.26 -1.17
C LYS A 74 9.70 15.22 -1.21
N ASN A 75 8.76 14.99 -2.13
CA ASN A 75 7.55 15.80 -2.22
C ASN A 75 6.67 15.68 -0.97
N TYR A 76 6.75 14.58 -0.26
CA TYR A 76 6.01 14.34 0.99
C TYR A 76 6.85 14.54 2.25
N GLY A 77 7.96 15.25 2.15
CA GLY A 77 8.71 15.75 3.29
C GLY A 77 9.74 14.79 3.88
N LEU A 78 10.04 13.68 3.18
CA LEU A 78 11.08 12.75 3.61
C LEU A 78 12.46 13.29 3.24
N THR A 79 13.36 13.32 4.21
CA THR A 79 14.76 13.73 4.00
C THR A 79 15.55 12.56 3.41
N ILE A 80 16.21 12.82 2.29
CA ILE A 80 17.10 11.84 1.64
C ILE A 80 18.39 12.56 1.29
N ASN A 81 19.50 12.13 1.91
CA ASN A 81 20.85 12.66 1.64
C ASN A 81 21.87 11.55 1.85
N SER A 82 23.17 11.89 1.82
CA SER A 82 24.26 10.92 1.99
C SER A 82 24.31 10.29 3.40
N TYR A 83 23.63 10.86 4.38
CA TYR A 83 23.63 10.37 5.76
C TYR A 83 22.34 9.69 6.17
N VAL A 84 21.21 10.12 5.59
CA VAL A 84 19.87 9.71 6.03
C VAL A 84 18.98 9.44 4.81
N ASP A 85 18.21 8.37 4.89
CA ASP A 85 17.09 8.11 3.98
C ASP A 85 15.85 7.78 4.82
N GLU A 86 14.97 8.75 4.97
CA GLU A 86 13.78 8.62 5.81
C GLU A 86 12.71 7.69 5.23
N ARG A 87 12.88 7.22 4.01
CA ARG A 87 12.05 6.13 3.48
C ARG A 87 12.22 4.84 4.28
N LEU A 88 13.36 4.69 4.95
CA LEU A 88 13.67 3.53 5.80
C LEU A 88 13.18 3.70 7.24
N ASP A 89 12.70 4.88 7.61
CA ASP A 89 12.12 5.14 8.93
C ASP A 89 10.64 4.74 8.94
N PRO A 90 10.24 3.74 9.73
CA PRO A 90 8.86 3.25 9.70
C PRO A 90 7.81 4.31 10.04
N PHE A 91 8.10 5.17 11.00
CA PHE A 91 7.18 6.23 11.42
C PHE A 91 7.05 7.31 10.35
N LYS A 92 8.18 7.85 9.89
CA LYS A 92 8.19 8.94 8.91
C LYS A 92 7.64 8.50 7.55
N ALA A 93 7.97 7.27 7.14
CA ALA A 93 7.43 6.71 5.91
C ALA A 93 5.91 6.52 6.00
N ALA A 94 5.40 6.04 7.13
CA ALA A 94 3.96 5.93 7.35
C ALA A 94 3.27 7.29 7.31
N ASP A 95 3.87 8.31 7.90
CA ASP A 95 3.36 9.69 7.86
C ASP A 95 3.25 10.20 6.42
N ALA A 96 4.28 10.00 5.61
CA ALA A 96 4.27 10.36 4.20
C ALA A 96 3.19 9.59 3.40
N ALA A 97 3.05 8.29 3.67
CA ALA A 97 2.02 7.45 3.03
C ALA A 97 0.61 7.92 3.39
N ALA A 98 0.36 8.28 4.65
CA ALA A 98 -0.93 8.79 5.10
C ALA A 98 -1.28 10.10 4.37
N LYS A 99 -0.33 11.01 4.25
CA LYS A 99 -0.50 12.28 3.50
C LYS A 99 -0.78 12.02 2.03
N TYR A 100 -0.04 11.09 1.41
CA TYR A 100 -0.25 10.72 0.02
C TYR A 100 -1.66 10.18 -0.20
N MET A 101 -2.12 9.30 0.65
CA MET A 101 -3.46 8.72 0.56
C MET A 101 -4.56 9.74 0.85
N TYR A 102 -4.32 10.67 1.76
CA TYR A 102 -5.22 11.79 1.99
C TYR A 102 -5.42 12.62 0.72
N ASP A 103 -4.33 12.99 0.05
CA ASP A 103 -4.38 13.75 -1.19
C ASP A 103 -5.09 12.97 -2.31
N SER A 104 -4.76 11.69 -2.46
CA SER A 104 -5.35 10.83 -3.48
C SER A 104 -6.85 10.65 -3.30
N TYR A 105 -7.31 10.45 -2.07
CA TYR A 105 -8.74 10.33 -1.80
C TYR A 105 -9.48 11.64 -2.09
N ARG A 106 -8.86 12.77 -1.81
CA ARG A 106 -9.44 14.08 -2.15
C ARG A 106 -9.58 14.28 -3.66
N ILE A 107 -8.64 13.74 -4.43
CA ILE A 107 -8.68 13.84 -5.89
C ILE A 107 -9.75 12.92 -6.48
N PHE A 108 -9.79 11.67 -6.04
CA PHE A 108 -10.59 10.62 -6.69
C PHE A 108 -11.93 10.35 -6.01
N GLY A 109 -12.07 10.63 -4.72
CA GLY A 109 -13.31 10.38 -3.97
C GLY A 109 -13.69 8.90 -3.82
N ASP A 110 -12.80 7.99 -4.19
CA ASP A 110 -12.98 6.54 -4.15
C ASP A 110 -11.70 5.88 -3.64
N TRP A 111 -11.83 5.01 -2.63
CA TRP A 111 -10.66 4.37 -2.02
C TRP A 111 -9.93 3.44 -2.98
N ASN A 112 -10.65 2.71 -3.82
CA ASN A 112 -10.02 1.79 -4.78
C ASN A 112 -9.20 2.55 -5.83
N LEU A 113 -9.68 3.70 -6.29
CA LEU A 113 -8.92 4.56 -7.20
C LEU A 113 -7.74 5.22 -6.49
N ALA A 114 -7.92 5.67 -5.25
CA ALA A 114 -6.84 6.23 -4.44
C ALA A 114 -5.73 5.19 -4.19
N ILE A 115 -6.08 3.97 -3.83
CA ILE A 115 -5.13 2.86 -3.64
C ILE A 115 -4.43 2.54 -4.96
N SER A 116 -5.15 2.50 -6.09
CA SER A 116 -4.56 2.30 -7.41
C SER A 116 -3.54 3.40 -7.76
N SER A 117 -3.83 4.65 -7.40
CA SER A 117 -2.92 5.78 -7.65
C SER A 117 -1.60 5.64 -6.90
N TYR A 118 -1.60 4.98 -5.76
CA TYR A 118 -0.36 4.70 -5.03
C TYR A 118 0.59 3.82 -5.85
N ASN A 119 0.04 2.89 -6.61
CA ASN A 119 0.83 1.98 -7.46
C ASN A 119 1.29 2.63 -8.77
N CYS A 120 0.41 3.31 -9.49
CA CYS A 120 0.70 3.82 -10.84
C CYS A 120 0.78 5.34 -10.96
N GLY A 121 0.49 6.07 -9.89
CA GLY A 121 0.44 7.53 -9.89
C GLY A 121 -0.92 8.09 -10.31
N ALA A 122 -1.24 9.29 -9.84
CA ALA A 122 -2.51 9.97 -10.11
C ALA A 122 -2.71 10.23 -11.61
N GLY A 123 -1.64 10.53 -12.35
CA GLY A 123 -1.71 10.78 -13.79
C GLY A 123 -2.23 9.59 -14.57
N ASN A 124 -1.78 8.39 -14.25
CA ASN A 124 -2.25 7.16 -14.90
C ASN A 124 -3.70 6.81 -14.54
N VAL A 125 -4.11 7.06 -13.30
CA VAL A 125 -5.51 6.88 -12.89
C VAL A 125 -6.40 7.89 -13.64
N ASN A 126 -6.01 9.15 -13.71
CA ASN A 126 -6.76 10.17 -14.46
C ASN A 126 -6.88 9.83 -15.94
N LYS A 127 -5.81 9.31 -16.54
CA LYS A 127 -5.82 8.86 -17.92
C LYS A 127 -6.82 7.70 -18.13
N ALA A 128 -6.84 6.74 -17.22
CA ALA A 128 -7.79 5.64 -17.25
C ALA A 128 -9.24 6.12 -17.10
N ILE A 129 -9.48 7.07 -16.20
CA ILE A 129 -10.81 7.68 -16.01
C ILE A 129 -11.28 8.35 -17.31
N ARG A 130 -10.42 9.12 -17.95
CA ARG A 130 -10.77 9.77 -19.24
C ARG A 130 -11.08 8.74 -20.32
N ARG A 131 -10.28 7.68 -20.41
CA ARG A 131 -10.45 6.64 -21.44
C ARG A 131 -11.73 5.82 -21.27
N CYS A 132 -12.20 5.63 -20.03
CA CYS A 132 -13.43 4.90 -19.77
C CYS A 132 -14.70 5.77 -19.90
N GLY A 133 -14.56 7.05 -20.24
CA GLY A 133 -15.68 7.97 -20.40
C GLY A 133 -15.94 8.89 -19.20
N GLY A 134 -15.00 9.00 -18.26
CA GLY A 134 -15.06 9.93 -17.14
C GLY A 134 -15.72 9.38 -15.87
N SER A 135 -15.91 8.06 -15.77
CA SER A 135 -16.48 7.46 -14.56
C SER A 135 -15.50 7.51 -13.40
N SER A 136 -16.02 7.70 -12.18
CA SER A 136 -15.28 7.53 -10.92
C SER A 136 -15.54 6.19 -10.25
N ASP A 137 -16.20 5.26 -10.92
CA ASP A 137 -16.41 3.90 -10.46
C ASP A 137 -15.19 3.04 -10.80
N PHE A 138 -14.50 2.53 -9.79
CA PHE A 138 -13.30 1.71 -9.96
C PHE A 138 -13.48 0.57 -10.96
N TRP A 139 -14.61 -0.15 -10.92
CA TRP A 139 -14.84 -1.30 -11.79
C TRP A 139 -14.99 -0.91 -13.26
N LYS A 140 -15.47 0.30 -13.54
CA LYS A 140 -15.53 0.84 -14.90
C LYS A 140 -14.17 1.31 -15.39
N VAL A 141 -13.33 1.81 -14.46
CA VAL A 141 -11.97 2.29 -14.76
C VAL A 141 -10.97 1.13 -14.88
N TYR A 142 -11.26 0.01 -14.24
CA TYR A 142 -10.36 -1.13 -14.05
C TYR A 142 -9.65 -1.57 -15.33
N ASP A 143 -10.40 -1.77 -16.42
CA ASP A 143 -9.86 -2.28 -17.68
C ASP A 143 -8.91 -1.29 -18.37
N TYR A 144 -8.94 -0.03 -17.98
CA TYR A 144 -8.11 1.04 -18.54
C TYR A 144 -6.88 1.35 -17.70
N LEU A 145 -6.78 0.76 -16.50
CA LEU A 145 -5.60 0.90 -15.65
C LEU A 145 -4.42 0.11 -16.23
N PRO A 146 -3.17 0.50 -15.92
CA PRO A 146 -2.01 -0.32 -16.25
C PRO A 146 -2.19 -1.75 -15.73
N ARG A 147 -1.71 -2.72 -16.52
CA ARG A 147 -1.92 -4.14 -16.22
C ARG A 147 -1.48 -4.53 -14.81
N GLU A 148 -0.31 -4.04 -14.38
CA GLU A 148 0.22 -4.27 -13.04
C GLU A 148 -0.70 -3.72 -11.96
N THR A 149 -1.25 -2.53 -12.18
CA THR A 149 -2.13 -1.84 -11.23
C THR A 149 -3.46 -2.56 -11.05
N ARG A 150 -3.94 -3.28 -12.07
CA ARG A 150 -5.19 -4.05 -11.96
C ARG A 150 -5.15 -5.10 -10.86
N GLY A 151 -3.98 -5.65 -10.55
CA GLY A 151 -3.80 -6.62 -9.48
C GLY A 151 -3.60 -6.01 -8.09
N TYR A 152 -3.39 -4.70 -8.01
CA TYR A 152 -3.00 -4.05 -6.77
C TYR A 152 -4.12 -4.01 -5.73
N VAL A 153 -5.33 -3.59 -6.09
CA VAL A 153 -6.47 -3.57 -5.18
C VAL A 153 -6.88 -4.98 -4.76
N PRO A 154 -6.97 -5.97 -5.66
CA PRO A 154 -7.18 -7.37 -5.24
C PRO A 154 -6.12 -7.89 -4.28
N ALA A 155 -4.84 -7.53 -4.48
CA ALA A 155 -3.75 -7.88 -3.54
C ALA A 155 -3.97 -7.24 -2.17
N PHE A 156 -4.37 -5.99 -2.14
CA PHE A 156 -4.70 -5.26 -0.91
C PHE A 156 -5.83 -5.96 -0.14
N VAL A 157 -6.91 -6.28 -0.82
CA VAL A 157 -8.05 -6.98 -0.21
C VAL A 157 -7.64 -8.37 0.27
N GLY A 158 -6.81 -9.08 -0.50
CA GLY A 158 -6.30 -10.39 -0.11
C GLY A 158 -5.43 -10.33 1.15
N ALA A 159 -4.57 -9.35 1.26
CA ALA A 159 -3.75 -9.13 2.46
C ALA A 159 -4.63 -8.81 3.67
N MET A 160 -5.59 -7.91 3.53
CA MET A 160 -6.53 -7.56 4.59
C MET A 160 -7.29 -8.78 5.09
N TYR A 161 -7.81 -9.62 4.19
CA TYR A 161 -8.49 -10.86 4.55
C TYR A 161 -7.55 -11.82 5.30
N ALA A 162 -6.36 -12.06 4.78
CA ALA A 162 -5.40 -12.98 5.37
C ALA A 162 -5.02 -12.57 6.80
N PHE A 163 -4.75 -11.30 7.04
CA PHE A 163 -4.43 -10.80 8.38
C PHE A 163 -5.61 -10.79 9.34
N THR A 164 -6.83 -10.70 8.83
CA THR A 164 -8.05 -10.74 9.67
C THR A 164 -8.41 -12.15 10.07
N TYR A 165 -8.26 -13.13 9.16
CA TYR A 165 -8.77 -14.49 9.33
C TYR A 165 -7.68 -15.57 9.37
N TYR A 166 -6.42 -15.19 9.65
CA TYR A 166 -5.30 -16.13 9.63
C TYR A 166 -5.47 -17.32 10.56
N LYS A 167 -6.12 -17.16 11.71
CA LYS A 167 -6.35 -18.23 12.66
C LYS A 167 -7.28 -19.30 12.10
N GLU A 168 -8.28 -18.91 11.34
CA GLU A 168 -9.24 -19.81 10.70
C GLU A 168 -8.60 -20.68 9.62
N HIS A 169 -7.48 -20.24 9.08
CA HIS A 169 -6.69 -20.99 8.09
C HIS A 169 -5.50 -21.74 8.69
N GLY A 170 -5.44 -21.87 10.03
CA GLY A 170 -4.41 -22.63 10.72
C GLY A 170 -3.03 -21.98 10.80
N ILE A 171 -2.94 -20.68 10.57
CA ILE A 171 -1.71 -19.91 10.71
C ILE A 171 -1.67 -19.33 12.13
N VAL A 172 -0.56 -19.58 12.83
CA VAL A 172 -0.42 -19.16 14.23
C VAL A 172 0.71 -18.12 14.36
#